data_4ce759321d1eb475db4ba2070e7281b8
#
_entry.id   4ce759321d1eb475db4ba2070e7281b8
#
_cell.length_a   1.000
_cell.length_b   1.000
_cell.length_c   1.000
_cell.angle_alpha   90.00
_cell.angle_beta   90.00
_cell.angle_gamma   90.00
#
_symmetry.space_group_name_H-M   'P 1'
#
loop_
_entity.id
_entity.type
_entity.pdbx_description
1 polymer ?
#
loop_
_entity_poly.entity_id
_entity_poly.type
_entity_poly.pdbx_seq_one_letter_code
_entity_poly.pdbx_strand_id
1 'polypeptide(L)'
;MNTQFKKGVLELIVLKAIVADDLYGYQLVSKINEVIQVNEGTIYPLLKRLSNDRLLESYLKESTEGPPRKYYHITSLGLERYSALLKEWTNFSCSVNTYLKGEK
;
A
#
# COMPACT_ATOMS: atom_id res chain seq x y z
N MET A 1 14.53 -2.58 -11.41
CA MET A 1 14.45 -2.04 -10.06
C MET A 1 14.57 -3.18 -9.07
N ASN A 2 15.35 -3.00 -8.02
CA ASN A 2 15.60 -4.11 -7.13
C ASN A 2 14.40 -4.38 -6.22
N THR A 3 14.26 -5.63 -5.81
CA THR A 3 13.10 -6.10 -5.08
C THR A 3 12.84 -5.36 -3.77
N GLN A 4 13.90 -5.03 -3.03
CA GLN A 4 13.73 -4.34 -1.75
C GLN A 4 13.22 -2.93 -1.90
N PHE A 5 13.72 -2.21 -2.89
CA PHE A 5 13.24 -0.87 -3.18
C PHE A 5 11.75 -0.91 -3.52
N LYS A 6 11.38 -1.86 -4.39
CA LYS A 6 10.00 -2.02 -4.81
C LYS A 6 9.08 -2.36 -3.65
N LYS A 7 9.55 -3.20 -2.70
CA LYS A 7 8.74 -3.57 -1.54
C LYS A 7 8.41 -2.37 -0.65
N GLY A 8 9.38 -1.50 -0.41
CA GLY A 8 9.14 -0.31 0.41
C GLY A 8 8.15 0.64 -0.21
N VAL A 9 8.26 0.84 -1.52
CA VAL A 9 7.33 1.70 -2.25
C VAL A 9 5.94 1.07 -2.28
N LEU A 10 5.86 -0.27 -2.46
CA LEU A 10 4.58 -0.95 -2.47
C LEU A 10 3.84 -0.83 -1.15
N GLU A 11 4.54 -0.95 -0.03
CA GLU A 11 3.92 -0.80 1.27
C GLU A 11 3.28 0.58 1.39
N LEU A 12 4.00 1.62 0.98
CA LEU A 12 3.50 2.99 0.99
C LEU A 12 2.24 3.14 0.12
N ILE A 13 2.27 2.58 -1.09
CA ILE A 13 1.15 2.69 -2.03
C ILE A 13 -0.07 1.94 -1.52
N VAL A 14 0.13 0.75 -0.96
CA VAL A 14 -0.97 -0.05 -0.42
C VAL A 14 -1.64 0.68 0.75
N LEU A 15 -0.84 1.19 1.68
CA LEU A 15 -1.39 1.91 2.82
C LEU A 15 -2.15 3.15 2.35
N LYS A 16 -1.59 3.88 1.40
CA LYS A 16 -2.25 5.07 0.83
C LYS A 16 -3.63 4.72 0.28
N ALA A 17 -3.73 3.61 -0.44
CA ALA A 17 -4.99 3.21 -1.05
C ALA A 17 -6.09 2.99 -0.01
N ILE A 18 -5.71 2.51 1.19
CA ILE A 18 -6.67 2.19 2.23
C ILE A 18 -6.92 3.35 3.20
N VAL A 19 -6.10 4.40 3.15
CA VAL A 19 -6.29 5.58 4.00
C VAL A 19 -7.67 6.20 3.79
N ALA A 20 -8.07 6.36 2.53
CA ALA A 20 -9.32 7.03 2.20
C ALA A 20 -10.54 6.13 2.37
N ASP A 21 -10.42 4.86 2.01
CA ASP A 21 -11.55 3.94 2.00
C ASP A 21 -11.10 2.53 2.32
N ASP A 22 -11.97 1.79 2.99
CA ASP A 22 -11.75 0.35 3.15
C ASP A 22 -11.92 -0.29 1.77
N LEU A 23 -11.03 -1.22 1.44
CA LEU A 23 -11.05 -1.86 0.12
C LEU A 23 -10.91 -3.36 0.29
N TYR A 24 -11.55 -4.12 -0.62
CA TYR A 24 -11.30 -5.55 -0.65
C TYR A 24 -10.19 -5.85 -1.68
N GLY A 25 -9.64 -7.08 -1.60
CA GLY A 25 -8.41 -7.41 -2.34
C GLY A 25 -8.43 -7.06 -3.81
N TYR A 26 -9.50 -7.40 -4.52
CA TYR A 26 -9.58 -7.13 -5.95
C TYR A 26 -9.54 -5.63 -6.25
N GLN A 27 -10.29 -4.83 -5.46
CA GLN A 27 -10.28 -3.37 -5.63
C GLN A 27 -8.88 -2.81 -5.42
N LEU A 28 -8.20 -3.36 -4.41
CA LEU A 28 -6.86 -2.89 -4.06
C LEU A 28 -5.87 -3.16 -5.19
N VAL A 29 -5.89 -4.39 -5.72
CA VAL A 29 -5.01 -4.75 -6.83
C VAL A 29 -5.28 -3.84 -8.03
N SER A 30 -6.55 -3.61 -8.34
CA SER A 30 -6.94 -2.75 -9.45
C SER A 30 -6.43 -1.33 -9.27
N LYS A 31 -6.60 -0.79 -8.06
CA LYS A 31 -6.19 0.56 -7.75
C LYS A 31 -4.68 0.74 -7.83
N ILE A 32 -3.95 -0.23 -7.31
CA ILE A 32 -2.49 -0.18 -7.33
C ILE A 32 -1.96 -0.26 -8.76
N ASN A 33 -2.61 -1.05 -9.61
CA ASN A 33 -2.20 -1.18 -11.00
C ASN A 33 -2.44 0.09 -11.81
N GLU A 34 -3.22 1.03 -11.30
CA GLU A 34 -3.32 2.34 -11.91
C GLU A 34 -2.06 3.17 -11.68
N VAL A 35 -1.29 2.83 -10.65
CA VAL A 35 -0.07 3.56 -10.30
C VAL A 35 1.17 2.86 -10.82
N ILE A 36 1.29 1.56 -10.52
CA ILE A 36 2.41 0.74 -10.99
C ILE A 36 1.89 -0.64 -11.31
N GLN A 37 2.56 -1.33 -12.23
CA GLN A 37 2.18 -2.68 -12.59
C GLN A 37 2.69 -3.68 -11.57
N VAL A 38 1.77 -4.39 -10.92
CA VAL A 38 2.13 -5.48 -10.00
C VAL A 38 1.06 -6.56 -10.13
N ASN A 39 1.41 -7.78 -9.81
CA ASN A 39 0.45 -8.88 -9.87
C ASN A 39 -0.09 -9.22 -8.49
N GLU A 40 -1.14 -10.03 -8.47
CA GLU A 40 -1.79 -10.44 -7.23
C GLU A 40 -0.86 -11.23 -6.33
N GLY A 41 0.04 -12.00 -6.91
CA GLY A 41 1.02 -12.77 -6.15
C GLY A 41 1.95 -11.94 -5.32
N THR A 42 2.08 -10.65 -5.63
CA THR A 42 2.87 -9.71 -4.84
C THR A 42 2.02 -9.01 -3.80
N ILE A 43 0.79 -8.65 -4.16
CA ILE A 43 -0.08 -7.85 -3.29
C ILE A 43 -0.64 -8.65 -2.12
N TYR A 44 -1.15 -9.87 -2.36
CA TYR A 44 -1.80 -10.63 -1.29
C TYR A 44 -0.85 -11.02 -0.14
N PRO A 45 0.39 -11.46 -0.41
CA PRO A 45 1.33 -11.70 0.69
C PRO A 45 1.66 -10.43 1.47
N LEU A 46 1.71 -9.29 0.79
CA LEU A 46 1.95 -8.01 1.46
C LEU A 46 0.78 -7.64 2.38
N LEU A 47 -0.45 -7.83 1.92
CA LEU A 47 -1.63 -7.59 2.76
C LEU A 47 -1.61 -8.46 4.00
N LYS A 48 -1.21 -9.72 3.85
CA LYS A 48 -1.10 -10.63 4.98
C LYS A 48 -0.06 -10.15 5.98
N ARG A 49 1.10 -9.72 5.50
CA ARG A 49 2.15 -9.21 6.36
C ARG A 49 1.70 -7.96 7.11
N LEU A 50 1.08 -7.02 6.39
CA LEU A 50 0.61 -5.78 7.03
C LEU A 50 -0.47 -6.06 8.07
N SER A 51 -1.32 -7.05 7.82
CA SER A 51 -2.34 -7.46 8.80
C SER A 51 -1.71 -8.10 10.01
N ASN A 52 -0.70 -8.97 9.81
CA ASN A 52 0.02 -9.59 10.91
C ASN A 52 0.74 -8.55 11.76
N ASP A 53 1.22 -7.48 11.16
CA ASP A 53 1.89 -6.39 11.85
C ASP A 53 0.90 -5.40 12.46
N ARG A 54 -0.40 -5.66 12.34
CA ARG A 54 -1.49 -4.85 12.90
C ARG A 54 -1.58 -3.45 12.28
N LEU A 55 -1.05 -3.29 11.09
CA LEU A 55 -1.18 -2.04 10.34
C LEU A 55 -2.51 -1.99 9.61
N LEU A 56 -3.06 -3.18 9.30
CA LEU A 56 -4.38 -3.33 8.71
C LEU A 56 -5.20 -4.28 9.57
N GLU A 57 -6.52 -4.10 9.52
CA GLU A 57 -7.49 -5.04 10.07
C GLU A 57 -8.37 -5.48 8.91
N SER A 58 -8.94 -6.67 9.02
CA SER A 58 -9.83 -7.15 7.96
C SER A 58 -11.17 -7.55 8.55
N TYR A 59 -12.21 -7.50 7.73
CA TYR A 59 -13.54 -7.93 8.10
C TYR A 59 -14.24 -8.43 6.84
N LEU A 60 -15.24 -9.29 7.04
CA LEU A 60 -16.03 -9.82 5.95
C LEU A 60 -17.26 -8.95 5.75
N LYS A 61 -17.61 -8.69 4.50
CA LYS A 61 -18.80 -7.93 4.16
C LYS A 61 -19.63 -8.71 3.18
N GLU A 62 -20.92 -8.81 3.43
CA GLU A 62 -21.85 -9.51 2.55
C GLU A 62 -21.80 -8.91 1.15
N SER A 63 -21.91 -9.80 0.16
CA SER A 63 -21.92 -9.40 -1.24
C SER A 63 -23.19 -9.96 -1.89
N THR A 64 -23.87 -9.15 -2.68
CA THR A 64 -25.08 -9.60 -3.37
C THR A 64 -24.74 -10.48 -4.58
N GLU A 65 -23.48 -10.53 -4.97
CA GLU A 65 -23.07 -11.22 -6.19
C GLU A 65 -22.19 -12.44 -5.94
N GLY A 66 -22.13 -12.93 -4.72
CA GLY A 66 -21.30 -14.08 -4.42
C GLY A 66 -20.97 -14.19 -2.96
N PRO A 67 -19.90 -14.90 -2.62
CA PRO A 67 -19.51 -15.04 -1.22
C PRO A 67 -19.11 -13.71 -0.60
N PRO A 68 -19.11 -13.60 0.74
CA PRO A 68 -18.67 -12.38 1.40
C PRO A 68 -17.28 -12.00 0.99
N ARG A 69 -17.01 -10.70 0.91
CA ARG A 69 -15.70 -10.17 0.53
C ARG A 69 -14.93 -9.73 1.76
N LYS A 70 -13.63 -9.96 1.74
CA LYS A 70 -12.75 -9.57 2.82
C LYS A 70 -12.25 -8.15 2.55
N TYR A 71 -12.65 -7.22 3.40
CA TYR A 71 -12.24 -5.82 3.30
C TYR A 71 -11.09 -5.56 4.26
N TYR A 72 -10.25 -4.61 3.89
CA TYR A 72 -9.11 -4.18 4.71
C TYR A 72 -9.34 -2.74 5.15
N HIS A 73 -9.04 -2.49 6.41
CA HIS A 73 -9.18 -1.19 7.05
C HIS A 73 -7.83 -0.80 7.64
N ILE A 74 -7.41 0.46 7.50
CA ILE A 74 -6.14 0.89 8.07
C ILE A 74 -6.34 1.22 9.56
N THR A 75 -5.43 0.73 10.40
CA THR A 75 -5.48 0.97 11.84
C THR A 75 -4.79 2.29 12.18
N SER A 76 -4.91 2.73 13.44
CA SER A 76 -4.15 3.91 13.91
C SER A 76 -2.64 3.69 13.72
N LEU A 77 -2.17 2.48 14.03
CA LEU A 77 -0.76 2.14 13.83
C LEU A 77 -0.40 2.21 12.34
N GLY A 78 -1.32 1.74 11.49
CA GLY A 78 -1.13 1.81 10.04
C GLY A 78 -1.05 3.25 9.54
N LEU A 79 -1.84 4.15 10.11
CA LEU A 79 -1.78 5.56 9.74
C LEU A 79 -0.44 6.19 10.12
N GLU A 80 0.08 5.83 11.30
CA GLU A 80 1.40 6.30 11.73
C GLU A 80 2.48 5.79 10.78
N ARG A 81 2.39 4.50 10.42
CA ARG A 81 3.35 3.90 9.50
C ARG A 81 3.29 4.57 8.13
N TYR A 82 2.08 4.81 7.64
CA TYR A 82 1.88 5.50 6.38
C TYR A 82 2.55 6.87 6.39
N SER A 83 2.33 7.65 7.46
CA SER A 83 2.91 8.98 7.57
C SER A 83 4.43 8.94 7.57
N ALA A 84 5.02 7.97 8.29
CA ALA A 84 6.47 7.83 8.34
C ALA A 84 7.04 7.46 6.97
N LEU A 85 6.40 6.50 6.29
CA LEU A 85 6.86 6.08 4.97
C LEU A 85 6.73 7.20 3.94
N LEU A 86 5.66 7.96 4.03
CA LEU A 86 5.45 9.08 3.11
C LEU A 86 6.55 10.12 3.29
N LYS A 87 6.91 10.42 4.53
CA LYS A 87 7.97 11.37 4.81
C LYS A 87 9.31 10.88 4.28
N GLU A 88 9.62 9.61 4.51
CA GLU A 88 10.85 9.01 4.02
C GLU A 88 10.93 9.08 2.50
N TRP A 89 9.83 8.70 1.84
CA TRP A 89 9.78 8.73 0.38
C TRP A 89 9.93 10.15 -0.15
N THR A 90 9.23 11.11 0.43
CA THR A 90 9.28 12.50 -0.02
C THR A 90 10.69 13.07 0.11
N ASN A 91 11.34 12.82 1.24
CA ASN A 91 12.70 13.30 1.45
C ASN A 91 13.69 12.65 0.49
N PHE A 92 13.57 11.32 0.33
CA PHE A 92 14.45 10.57 -0.54
C PHE A 92 14.29 10.99 -2.00
N SER A 93 13.06 11.04 -2.49
CA SER A 93 12.81 11.37 -3.90
C SER A 93 13.18 12.82 -4.21
N CYS A 94 12.97 13.72 -3.27
CA CYS A 94 13.35 15.11 -3.43
C CYS A 94 14.87 15.25 -3.57
N SER A 95 15.61 14.56 -2.70
CA SER A 95 17.07 14.60 -2.76
C SER A 95 17.61 14.04 -4.08
N VAL A 96 17.04 12.90 -4.50
CA VAL A 96 17.46 12.28 -5.76
C VAL A 96 17.14 13.19 -6.94
N ASN A 97 15.92 13.73 -6.98
CA ASN A 97 15.52 14.61 -8.07
C ASN A 97 16.37 15.87 -8.14
N THR A 98 16.69 16.43 -6.98
CA THR A 98 17.56 17.62 -6.92
C THR A 98 18.93 17.32 -7.52
N TYR A 99 19.50 16.18 -7.14
CA TYR A 99 20.80 15.77 -7.65
C TYR A 99 20.76 15.53 -9.17
N LEU A 100 19.71 14.85 -9.64
CA LEU A 100 19.59 14.53 -11.07
C LEU A 100 19.40 15.76 -11.92
N LYS A 101 18.82 16.81 -11.37
CA LYS A 101 18.69 18.10 -12.08
C LYS A 101 19.95 18.93 -12.05
N GLY A 102 20.98 18.49 -11.33
CA GLY A 102 22.22 19.22 -11.22
C GLY A 102 22.19 20.39 -10.26
N GLU A 103 21.21 20.43 -9.38
CA GLU A 103 21.07 21.50 -8.38
C GLU A 103 21.63 20.99 -7.07
N LYS A 104 22.61 20.75 -6.75
CA LYS A 104 23.21 20.29 -5.63
C LYS A 104 23.02 20.44 -4.41
#